data_29b3204ce12dd8e131a9907db9c5b30d
#
_entry.id   29b3204ce12dd8e131a9907db9c5b30d
#
_cell.length_a   1.000
_cell.length_b   1.000
_cell.length_c   1.000
_cell.angle_alpha   90.00
_cell.angle_beta   90.00
_cell.angle_gamma   90.00
#
_symmetry.space_group_name_H-M   'P 1'
#
loop_
_entity.id
_entity.type
_entity.pdbx_description
1 polymer ?
#
loop_
_entity_poly.entity_id
_entity_poly.type
_entity_poly.pdbx_seq_one_letter_code
_entity_poly.pdbx_strand_id
1 'polypeptide(L)'
;MDWNRLITNKRLGQEDHHPERHDDRTEFKRDYDRLIFSAPFRRMQNKTQVFPLPGSVFVHNRLTHCLEVASVGMSLGCDVSRALIRDKYPELRNTLFEELGQIVSAACLAHDMGNPPFGHSGEKAIQTFFTEGKGLVLRNQLSPRFWDDVTHFEGNANSFRILSHQFKGRRKGGFVMTYSMLASIVKYPWAASCAGEKKKFGFFASEEEFYKRIAEEMGVLKLSSPGEPLKYARHPLVYLVEAADDICYEIMDIEDSHKLKILSFEETSDLLLSFFSEDVQTNIRKRIEDEGMTDRNEMIVYMRACTIGKLENECVKAFVENEEAILNGTFQGSLIDHISERQRNAYKRCCKVSFEKIYRSKPVLDVELAGYKIMETLMDQMTEAVLHPDRYYSQQLICRVSSQYDIHAADLESRIMAVLDYISGMTDVYALDVYQKINGISLPIV
;
A
#
# COMPACT_ATOMS: atom_id res chain seq x y z
N MET A 1 13.02 0.41 -21.08
CA MET A 1 11.78 1.22 -21.07
C MET A 1 12.11 2.65 -21.47
N ASP A 2 11.11 3.44 -21.87
CA ASP A 2 11.31 4.82 -22.36
C ASP A 2 10.42 5.80 -21.56
N TRP A 3 11.00 6.83 -20.99
CA TRP A 3 10.32 7.84 -20.18
C TRP A 3 9.15 8.52 -20.91
N ASN A 4 9.28 8.78 -22.21
CA ASN A 4 8.21 9.40 -23.00
C ASN A 4 6.95 8.54 -23.12
N ARG A 5 7.07 7.21 -22.93
CA ARG A 5 5.94 6.28 -22.91
C ARG A 5 5.46 5.97 -21.49
N LEU A 6 6.39 5.93 -20.54
CA LEU A 6 6.08 5.59 -19.14
C LEU A 6 5.25 6.67 -18.43
N ILE A 7 5.35 7.93 -18.88
CA ILE A 7 4.62 9.05 -18.29
C ILE A 7 3.51 9.50 -19.22
N THR A 8 2.28 9.14 -18.84
CA THR A 8 1.09 9.41 -19.65
C THR A 8 -0.10 9.82 -18.79
N ASN A 9 -0.88 10.75 -19.29
CA ASN A 9 -2.14 11.19 -18.69
C ASN A 9 -3.37 10.37 -19.16
N LYS A 10 -3.17 9.32 -19.96
CA LYS A 10 -4.22 8.40 -20.40
C LYS A 10 -4.87 7.73 -19.21
N ARG A 11 -6.20 7.59 -19.25
CA ARG A 11 -7.00 7.11 -18.12
C ARG A 11 -7.68 5.77 -18.42
N LEU A 12 -7.66 4.87 -17.45
CA LEU A 12 -8.37 3.59 -17.54
C LEU A 12 -9.89 3.82 -17.70
N GLY A 13 -10.47 3.25 -18.74
CA GLY A 13 -11.90 3.37 -19.05
C GLY A 13 -12.30 4.68 -19.77
N GLN A 14 -11.33 5.54 -20.12
CA GLN A 14 -11.51 6.75 -20.91
C GLN A 14 -10.44 6.87 -22.00
N GLU A 15 -10.00 5.76 -22.55
CA GLU A 15 -8.90 5.69 -23.50
C GLU A 15 -9.19 6.50 -24.77
N ASP A 16 -10.44 6.51 -25.22
CA ASP A 16 -10.90 7.18 -26.46
C ASP A 16 -11.60 8.52 -26.18
N HIS A 17 -11.61 8.97 -24.93
CA HIS A 17 -12.34 10.17 -24.54
C HIS A 17 -11.49 11.11 -23.69
N HIS A 18 -11.21 12.29 -24.24
CA HIS A 18 -10.55 13.37 -23.51
C HIS A 18 -11.58 14.45 -23.20
N PRO A 19 -12.19 14.43 -21.99
CA PRO A 19 -13.18 15.45 -21.64
C PRO A 19 -12.51 16.83 -21.63
N GLU A 20 -13.21 17.83 -22.14
CA GLU A 20 -12.78 19.23 -22.01
C GLU A 20 -12.56 19.58 -20.53
N ARG A 21 -11.46 20.26 -20.26
CA ARG A 21 -11.09 20.72 -18.92
C ARG A 21 -11.30 22.23 -18.83
N HIS A 22 -11.88 22.66 -17.74
CA HIS A 22 -12.19 24.07 -17.49
C HIS A 22 -11.36 24.67 -16.35
N ASP A 23 -10.33 23.95 -15.90
CA ASP A 23 -9.41 24.39 -14.85
C ASP A 23 -7.98 23.91 -15.13
N ASP A 24 -7.00 24.54 -14.48
CA ASP A 24 -5.56 24.35 -14.69
C ASP A 24 -4.97 23.14 -13.97
N ARG A 25 -5.80 22.31 -13.30
CA ARG A 25 -5.31 21.12 -12.61
C ARG A 25 -4.79 20.08 -13.59
N THR A 26 -3.58 19.57 -13.32
CA THR A 26 -3.03 18.46 -14.11
C THR A 26 -3.87 17.17 -13.90
N GLU A 27 -3.76 16.23 -14.83
CA GLU A 27 -4.48 14.95 -14.70
C GLU A 27 -3.97 14.16 -13.47
N PHE A 28 -2.71 14.29 -13.10
CA PHE A 28 -2.14 13.64 -11.91
C PHE A 28 -2.61 14.29 -10.60
N LYS A 29 -2.78 15.62 -10.57
CA LYS A 29 -3.43 16.28 -9.43
C LYS A 29 -4.88 15.84 -9.28
N ARG A 30 -5.59 15.56 -10.39
CA ARG A 30 -6.95 15.01 -10.36
C ARG A 30 -6.98 13.58 -9.79
N ASP A 31 -5.91 12.78 -10.01
CA ASP A 31 -5.79 11.47 -9.40
C ASP A 31 -5.69 11.58 -7.88
N TYR A 32 -4.82 12.45 -7.38
CA TYR A 32 -4.70 12.76 -5.97
C TYR A 32 -6.07 13.17 -5.37
N ASP A 33 -6.76 14.12 -6.00
CA ASP A 33 -8.05 14.62 -5.53
C ASP A 33 -9.11 13.50 -5.48
N ARG A 34 -9.17 12.64 -6.51
CA ARG A 34 -10.10 11.50 -6.53
C ARG A 34 -9.88 10.53 -5.36
N LEU A 35 -8.63 10.34 -4.97
CA LEU A 35 -8.28 9.46 -3.86
C LEU A 35 -8.73 10.03 -2.53
N ILE A 36 -8.35 11.26 -2.18
CA ILE A 36 -8.65 11.85 -0.87
C ILE A 36 -10.15 12.03 -0.62
N PHE A 37 -10.95 12.24 -1.68
CA PHE A 37 -12.41 12.32 -1.57
C PHE A 37 -13.11 10.95 -1.61
N SER A 38 -12.37 9.86 -1.76
CA SER A 38 -12.95 8.53 -1.89
C SER A 38 -13.28 7.89 -0.53
N ALA A 39 -14.31 7.02 -0.52
CA ALA A 39 -14.65 6.27 0.68
C ALA A 39 -13.57 5.24 1.08
N PRO A 40 -12.92 4.50 0.16
CA PRO A 40 -11.83 3.60 0.53
C PRO A 40 -10.67 4.32 1.21
N PHE A 41 -10.26 5.51 0.73
CA PHE A 41 -9.22 6.30 1.37
C PHE A 41 -9.62 6.73 2.79
N ARG A 42 -10.83 7.26 2.96
CA ARG A 42 -11.33 7.67 4.29
C ARG A 42 -11.43 6.52 5.29
N ARG A 43 -11.74 5.30 4.84
CA ARG A 43 -11.79 4.13 5.71
C ARG A 43 -10.44 3.78 6.36
N MET A 44 -9.31 4.20 5.76
CA MET A 44 -7.98 3.97 6.33
C MET A 44 -7.76 4.67 7.67
N GLN A 45 -8.55 5.71 8.00
CA GLN A 45 -8.52 6.37 9.31
C GLN A 45 -8.76 5.39 10.48
N ASN A 46 -9.58 4.36 10.26
CA ASN A 46 -9.96 3.37 11.26
C ASN A 46 -9.38 1.99 10.93
N LYS A 47 -8.21 1.95 10.28
CA LYS A 47 -7.40 0.75 10.09
C LYS A 47 -6.07 0.92 10.81
N THR A 48 -5.69 -0.08 11.59
CA THR A 48 -4.42 -0.15 12.30
C THR A 48 -3.25 -0.15 11.31
N GLN A 49 -2.20 0.62 11.59
CA GLN A 49 -0.92 0.51 10.89
C GLN A 49 -0.05 -0.56 11.55
N VAL A 50 0.43 -0.34 12.74
CA VAL A 50 1.20 -1.28 13.57
C VAL A 50 0.59 -1.40 14.95
N PHE A 51 0.41 -0.27 15.64
CA PHE A 51 -0.12 -0.24 16.97
C PHE A 51 -1.65 -0.24 16.99
N PRO A 52 -2.28 -0.78 18.09
CA PRO A 52 -3.71 -0.67 18.26
C PRO A 52 -4.20 0.75 18.07
N LEU A 53 -5.36 0.93 17.47
CA LEU A 53 -6.00 2.25 17.35
C LEU A 53 -6.20 2.83 18.75
N PRO A 54 -5.68 4.03 19.03
CA PRO A 54 -5.48 4.47 20.40
C PRO A 54 -6.74 5.07 21.03
N GLY A 55 -6.89 4.83 22.33
CA GLY A 55 -7.79 5.62 23.17
C GLY A 55 -7.14 6.89 23.74
N SER A 56 -5.83 6.93 23.96
CA SER A 56 -5.16 8.01 24.71
C SER A 56 -3.80 8.49 24.17
N VAL A 57 -3.19 7.79 23.24
CA VAL A 57 -1.89 8.16 22.66
C VAL A 57 -2.05 8.25 21.15
N PHE A 58 -1.56 9.34 20.53
CA PHE A 58 -1.61 9.54 19.09
C PHE A 58 -0.45 8.79 18.43
N VAL A 59 -0.76 7.60 17.91
CA VAL A 59 0.10 6.84 17.00
C VAL A 59 -0.48 6.87 15.59
N HIS A 60 0.33 6.48 14.60
CA HIS A 60 -0.09 6.50 13.21
C HIS A 60 -1.16 5.44 12.92
N ASN A 61 -2.18 5.84 12.16
CA ASN A 61 -3.09 4.93 11.47
C ASN A 61 -2.76 4.91 9.98
N ARG A 62 -3.40 4.03 9.20
CA ARG A 62 -3.09 3.91 7.76
C ARG A 62 -3.32 5.19 6.98
N LEU A 63 -4.29 6.03 7.34
CA LEU A 63 -4.54 7.28 6.65
C LEU A 63 -3.44 8.29 6.88
N THR A 64 -2.99 8.48 8.13
CA THR A 64 -1.88 9.41 8.43
C THR A 64 -0.58 8.92 7.81
N HIS A 65 -0.29 7.61 7.89
CA HIS A 65 0.83 7.00 7.22
C HIS A 65 0.82 7.28 5.70
N CYS A 66 -0.29 7.01 5.00
CA CYS A 66 -0.38 7.28 3.56
C CYS A 66 -0.19 8.75 3.19
N LEU A 67 -0.60 9.68 4.06
CA LEU A 67 -0.37 11.12 3.86
C LEU A 67 1.12 11.47 3.98
N GLU A 68 1.83 10.89 4.94
CA GLU A 68 3.26 11.07 5.14
C GLU A 68 4.06 10.45 4.00
N VAL A 69 3.71 9.21 3.60
CA VAL A 69 4.30 8.54 2.43
C VAL A 69 4.07 9.36 1.16
N ALA A 70 2.87 9.96 1.00
CA ALA A 70 2.59 10.84 -0.14
C ALA A 70 3.42 12.12 -0.14
N SER A 71 3.75 12.67 1.02
CA SER A 71 4.63 13.85 1.16
C SER A 71 6.07 13.51 0.78
N VAL A 72 6.62 12.42 1.33
CA VAL A 72 7.96 11.91 0.99
C VAL A 72 8.03 11.52 -0.49
N GLY A 73 7.01 10.81 -0.99
CA GLY A 73 6.94 10.42 -2.40
C GLY A 73 6.90 11.61 -3.36
N MET A 74 6.20 12.70 -2.98
CA MET A 74 6.23 13.97 -3.73
C MET A 74 7.66 14.52 -3.82
N SER A 75 8.38 14.58 -2.71
CA SER A 75 9.76 15.06 -2.65
C SER A 75 10.67 14.19 -3.54
N LEU A 76 10.63 12.87 -3.36
CA LEU A 76 11.43 11.93 -4.16
C LEU A 76 11.17 12.07 -5.66
N GLY A 77 9.90 12.12 -6.08
CA GLY A 77 9.54 12.25 -7.49
C GLY A 77 9.98 13.58 -8.09
N CYS A 78 9.81 14.69 -7.38
CA CYS A 78 10.28 16.01 -7.82
C CYS A 78 11.80 16.07 -7.96
N ASP A 79 12.54 15.53 -6.97
CA ASP A 79 13.99 15.62 -6.96
C ASP A 79 14.61 14.69 -8.02
N VAL A 80 14.07 13.51 -8.23
CA VAL A 80 14.47 12.61 -9.33
C VAL A 80 14.21 13.27 -10.68
N SER A 81 13.02 13.85 -10.90
CA SER A 81 12.69 14.56 -12.14
C SER A 81 13.69 15.68 -12.42
N ARG A 82 13.95 16.55 -11.43
CA ARG A 82 14.91 17.66 -11.56
C ARG A 82 16.32 17.16 -11.87
N ALA A 83 16.79 16.12 -11.17
CA ALA A 83 18.13 15.57 -11.38
C ALA A 83 18.27 14.96 -12.77
N LEU A 84 17.32 14.16 -13.23
CA LEU A 84 17.37 13.53 -14.55
C LEU A 84 17.26 14.56 -15.68
N ILE A 85 16.39 15.58 -15.58
CA ILE A 85 16.30 16.67 -16.57
C ILE A 85 17.61 17.46 -16.62
N ARG A 86 18.22 17.75 -15.47
CA ARG A 86 19.49 18.50 -15.42
C ARG A 86 20.66 17.71 -16.01
N ASP A 87 20.75 16.43 -15.69
CA ASP A 87 21.99 15.68 -15.87
C ASP A 87 21.95 14.72 -17.08
N LYS A 88 20.75 14.25 -17.52
CA LYS A 88 20.62 13.22 -18.57
C LYS A 88 19.65 13.58 -19.69
N TYR A 89 18.50 14.18 -19.39
CA TYR A 89 17.36 14.34 -20.33
C TYR A 89 16.82 15.77 -20.36
N PRO A 90 17.62 16.77 -20.79
CA PRO A 90 17.16 18.16 -20.84
C PRO A 90 15.95 18.39 -21.75
N GLU A 91 15.72 17.50 -22.71
CA GLU A 91 14.57 17.49 -23.63
C GLU A 91 13.25 17.15 -22.94
N LEU A 92 13.26 16.50 -21.77
CA LEU A 92 12.07 16.21 -20.99
C LEU A 92 11.55 17.42 -20.20
N ARG A 93 12.25 18.56 -20.25
CA ARG A 93 11.78 19.81 -19.64
C ARG A 93 10.50 20.30 -20.33
N ASN A 94 9.58 20.83 -19.56
CA ASN A 94 8.23 21.25 -19.98
C ASN A 94 7.38 20.10 -20.55
N THR A 95 7.63 18.87 -20.15
CA THR A 95 6.81 17.70 -20.47
C THR A 95 6.11 17.16 -19.21
N LEU A 96 5.29 16.13 -19.37
CA LEU A 96 4.66 15.44 -18.25
C LEU A 96 5.68 14.83 -17.26
N PHE A 97 6.94 14.72 -17.65
CA PHE A 97 8.02 14.21 -16.79
C PHE A 97 8.29 15.10 -15.58
N GLU A 98 7.98 16.38 -15.63
CA GLU A 98 8.09 17.29 -14.47
C GLU A 98 7.05 16.99 -13.38
N GLU A 99 6.01 16.23 -13.72
CA GLU A 99 4.93 15.85 -12.80
C GLU A 99 5.20 14.55 -12.01
N LEU A 100 6.41 13.97 -12.08
CA LEU A 100 6.73 12.71 -11.38
C LEU A 100 6.36 12.77 -9.89
N GLY A 101 6.60 13.90 -9.23
CA GLY A 101 6.22 14.09 -7.83
C GLY A 101 4.72 13.90 -7.59
N GLN A 102 3.87 14.44 -8.46
CA GLN A 102 2.41 14.28 -8.32
C GLN A 102 1.94 12.86 -8.58
N ILE A 103 2.56 12.17 -9.56
CA ILE A 103 2.24 10.76 -9.86
C ILE A 103 2.61 9.89 -8.66
N VAL A 104 3.84 10.02 -8.15
CA VAL A 104 4.33 9.25 -6.99
C VAL A 104 3.50 9.55 -5.74
N SER A 105 3.20 10.82 -5.47
CA SER A 105 2.36 11.22 -4.34
C SER A 105 0.97 10.58 -4.39
N ALA A 106 0.32 10.60 -5.55
CA ALA A 106 -0.99 9.95 -5.72
C ALA A 106 -0.89 8.42 -5.55
N ALA A 107 0.17 7.79 -6.08
CA ALA A 107 0.42 6.36 -5.90
C ALA A 107 0.64 6.01 -4.42
N CYS A 108 1.41 6.83 -3.69
CA CYS A 108 1.63 6.70 -2.25
C CYS A 108 0.33 6.79 -1.44
N LEU A 109 -0.62 7.67 -1.80
CA LEU A 109 -1.92 7.70 -1.13
C LEU A 109 -2.69 6.38 -1.27
N ALA A 110 -2.50 5.68 -2.39
CA ALA A 110 -3.28 4.50 -2.74
C ALA A 110 -2.62 3.18 -2.34
N HIS A 111 -1.32 3.17 -2.03
CA HIS A 111 -0.55 1.93 -1.88
C HIS A 111 -1.15 0.96 -0.85
N ASP A 112 -1.67 1.49 0.25
CA ASP A 112 -2.22 0.74 1.39
C ASP A 112 -3.76 0.60 1.39
N MET A 113 -4.46 1.13 0.37
CA MET A 113 -5.94 1.11 0.31
C MET A 113 -6.53 -0.31 0.27
N GLY A 114 -5.78 -1.26 -0.26
CA GLY A 114 -6.20 -2.66 -0.42
C GLY A 114 -5.97 -3.53 0.82
N ASN A 115 -5.26 -3.06 1.83
CA ASN A 115 -5.04 -3.83 3.04
C ASN A 115 -6.38 -4.12 3.75
N PRO A 116 -6.63 -5.39 4.14
CA PRO A 116 -7.83 -5.73 4.90
C PRO A 116 -7.77 -5.18 6.32
N PRO A 117 -8.85 -5.26 7.10
CA PRO A 117 -8.80 -5.00 8.53
C PRO A 117 -7.68 -5.78 9.21
N PHE A 118 -7.03 -5.17 10.20
CA PHE A 118 -5.90 -5.73 10.96
C PHE A 118 -4.66 -6.06 10.11
N GLY A 119 -4.52 -5.48 8.94
CA GLY A 119 -3.33 -5.56 8.09
C GLY A 119 -2.90 -6.97 7.74
N HIS A 120 -1.62 -7.30 8.00
CA HIS A 120 -1.05 -8.61 7.68
C HIS A 120 -1.76 -9.78 8.38
N SER A 121 -2.27 -9.59 9.60
CA SER A 121 -3.05 -10.60 10.28
C SER A 121 -4.35 -10.91 9.54
N GLY A 122 -5.01 -9.87 9.01
CA GLY A 122 -6.19 -10.02 8.15
C GLY A 122 -5.88 -10.70 6.81
N GLU A 123 -4.78 -10.35 6.14
CA GLU A 123 -4.32 -11.06 4.93
C GLU A 123 -4.10 -12.55 5.22
N LYS A 124 -3.40 -12.83 6.33
CA LYS A 124 -3.10 -14.20 6.73
C LYS A 124 -4.38 -15.00 7.05
N ALA A 125 -5.34 -14.38 7.72
CA ALA A 125 -6.62 -15.01 8.01
C ALA A 125 -7.40 -15.37 6.72
N ILE A 126 -7.39 -14.48 5.71
CA ILE A 126 -7.99 -14.77 4.40
C ILE A 126 -7.27 -15.93 3.72
N GLN A 127 -5.92 -15.91 3.63
CA GLN A 127 -5.14 -16.97 3.02
C GLN A 127 -5.37 -18.32 3.69
N THR A 128 -5.31 -18.38 5.03
CA THR A 128 -5.45 -19.61 5.80
C THR A 128 -6.88 -20.14 5.79
N PHE A 129 -7.90 -19.29 5.63
CA PHE A 129 -9.26 -19.75 5.41
C PHE A 129 -9.36 -20.72 4.22
N PHE A 130 -8.66 -20.41 3.10
CA PHE A 130 -8.67 -21.27 1.92
C PHE A 130 -7.65 -22.43 2.01
N THR A 131 -6.52 -22.29 2.69
CA THR A 131 -5.47 -23.31 2.72
C THR A 131 -5.57 -24.30 3.86
N GLU A 132 -6.13 -23.90 5.00
CA GLU A 132 -6.17 -24.67 6.24
C GLU A 132 -7.58 -24.70 6.87
N GLY A 133 -8.43 -23.73 6.51
CA GLY A 133 -9.76 -23.53 7.08
C GLY A 133 -10.90 -24.17 6.26
N LYS A 134 -12.14 -23.72 6.54
CA LYS A 134 -13.34 -24.23 5.90
C LYS A 134 -13.42 -23.98 4.39
N GLY A 135 -12.72 -22.94 3.89
CA GLY A 135 -12.65 -22.66 2.47
C GLY A 135 -11.92 -23.72 1.64
N LEU A 136 -11.15 -24.62 2.28
CA LEU A 136 -10.43 -25.70 1.59
C LEU A 136 -11.35 -26.62 0.77
N VAL A 137 -12.59 -26.80 1.19
CA VAL A 137 -13.58 -27.61 0.46
C VAL A 137 -13.96 -27.03 -0.91
N LEU A 138 -13.67 -25.75 -1.14
CA LEU A 138 -13.97 -25.06 -2.38
C LEU A 138 -12.91 -25.31 -3.47
N ARG A 139 -11.76 -25.92 -3.15
CA ARG A 139 -10.63 -26.10 -4.07
C ARG A 139 -11.04 -26.71 -5.42
N ASN A 140 -11.91 -27.71 -5.39
CA ASN A 140 -12.37 -28.40 -6.60
C ASN A 140 -13.54 -27.71 -7.33
N GLN A 141 -14.07 -26.62 -6.76
CA GLN A 141 -15.18 -25.84 -7.31
C GLN A 141 -14.72 -24.52 -7.92
N LEU A 142 -13.47 -24.12 -7.63
CA LEU A 142 -12.86 -22.89 -8.11
C LEU A 142 -11.79 -23.19 -9.17
N SER A 143 -11.62 -22.31 -10.12
CA SER A 143 -10.56 -22.43 -11.12
C SER A 143 -9.18 -22.35 -10.47
N PRO A 144 -8.15 -23.01 -11.04
CA PRO A 144 -6.79 -22.94 -10.50
C PRO A 144 -6.27 -21.48 -10.35
N ARG A 145 -6.58 -20.60 -11.29
CA ARG A 145 -6.19 -19.19 -11.26
C ARG A 145 -6.83 -18.44 -10.10
N PHE A 146 -8.14 -18.62 -9.92
CA PHE A 146 -8.83 -17.98 -8.79
C PHE A 146 -8.40 -18.57 -7.46
N TRP A 147 -8.08 -19.88 -7.42
CA TRP A 147 -7.51 -20.52 -6.23
C TRP A 147 -6.18 -19.91 -5.83
N ASP A 148 -5.29 -19.66 -6.80
CA ASP A 148 -4.02 -18.96 -6.55
C ASP A 148 -4.27 -17.56 -6.01
N ASP A 149 -5.20 -16.80 -6.57
CA ASP A 149 -5.56 -15.46 -6.12
C ASP A 149 -5.97 -15.43 -4.64
N VAL A 150 -6.86 -16.34 -4.22
CA VAL A 150 -7.40 -16.32 -2.85
C VAL A 150 -6.46 -16.92 -1.81
N THR A 151 -5.65 -17.93 -2.19
CA THR A 151 -4.65 -18.54 -1.30
C THR A 151 -3.40 -17.69 -1.11
N HIS A 152 -3.20 -16.72 -2.00
CA HIS A 152 -2.11 -15.73 -1.92
C HIS A 152 -2.63 -14.31 -1.65
N PHE A 153 -3.92 -14.13 -1.30
CA PHE A 153 -4.55 -12.82 -1.15
C PHE A 153 -3.58 -11.76 -0.60
N GLU A 154 -3.50 -10.62 -1.29
CA GLU A 154 -2.45 -9.65 -1.07
C GLU A 154 -2.99 -8.22 -1.20
N GLY A 155 -2.65 -7.34 -0.22
CA GLY A 155 -3.15 -5.97 -0.17
C GLY A 155 -2.77 -5.12 -1.38
N ASN A 156 -1.56 -5.29 -1.95
CA ASN A 156 -1.16 -4.52 -3.13
C ASN A 156 -2.03 -4.88 -4.35
N ALA A 157 -2.31 -6.18 -4.58
CA ALA A 157 -3.22 -6.61 -5.64
C ALA A 157 -4.64 -6.06 -5.41
N ASN A 158 -5.09 -6.05 -4.16
CA ASN A 158 -6.39 -5.49 -3.80
C ASN A 158 -6.43 -3.96 -3.95
N SER A 159 -5.33 -3.23 -3.73
CA SER A 159 -5.24 -1.79 -4.03
C SER A 159 -5.48 -1.53 -5.52
N PHE A 160 -4.83 -2.29 -6.39
CA PHE A 160 -5.05 -2.19 -7.84
C PHE A 160 -6.50 -2.52 -8.21
N ARG A 161 -7.10 -3.59 -7.63
CA ARG A 161 -8.51 -3.95 -7.83
C ARG A 161 -9.46 -2.84 -7.41
N ILE A 162 -9.31 -2.27 -6.21
CA ILE A 162 -10.17 -1.17 -5.72
C ILE A 162 -10.20 -0.01 -6.71
N LEU A 163 -9.07 0.31 -7.35
CA LEU A 163 -8.94 1.44 -8.26
C LEU A 163 -9.39 1.16 -9.70
N SER A 164 -9.19 -0.07 -10.19
CA SER A 164 -9.43 -0.44 -11.58
C SER A 164 -10.76 -1.15 -11.82
N HIS A 165 -11.26 -1.90 -10.83
CA HIS A 165 -12.48 -2.70 -10.95
C HIS A 165 -13.74 -1.84 -11.07
N GLN A 166 -14.63 -2.26 -11.98
CA GLN A 166 -15.94 -1.63 -12.14
C GLN A 166 -16.94 -2.26 -11.17
N PHE A 167 -16.93 -1.83 -9.92
CA PHE A 167 -17.97 -2.22 -8.98
C PHE A 167 -19.36 -1.78 -9.45
N LYS A 168 -20.41 -2.47 -9.02
CA LYS A 168 -21.79 -2.19 -9.40
C LYS A 168 -22.18 -0.73 -9.15
N GLY A 169 -22.71 -0.08 -10.15
CA GLY A 169 -23.05 1.35 -10.08
C GLY A 169 -21.88 2.31 -10.34
N ARG A 170 -20.67 1.81 -10.58
CA ARG A 170 -19.53 2.63 -10.99
C ARG A 170 -19.38 2.68 -12.50
N ARG A 171 -18.72 3.73 -12.99
CA ARG A 171 -18.36 3.87 -14.41
C ARG A 171 -17.25 2.90 -14.81
N LYS A 172 -17.11 2.67 -16.11
CA LYS A 172 -16.00 1.90 -16.70
C LYS A 172 -14.66 2.46 -16.22
N GLY A 173 -13.71 1.57 -15.90
CA GLY A 173 -12.39 1.95 -15.37
C GLY A 173 -12.36 2.31 -13.88
N GLY A 174 -13.44 1.99 -13.13
CA GLY A 174 -13.47 2.15 -11.67
C GLY A 174 -13.29 3.61 -11.23
N PHE A 175 -12.14 3.94 -10.65
CA PHE A 175 -11.77 5.31 -10.27
C PHE A 175 -11.32 6.17 -11.46
N VAL A 176 -11.10 5.58 -12.62
CA VAL A 176 -10.65 6.28 -13.83
C VAL A 176 -9.32 7.02 -13.57
N MET A 177 -8.35 6.31 -12.99
CA MET A 177 -7.02 6.82 -12.69
C MET A 177 -6.15 6.83 -13.95
N THR A 178 -5.08 7.64 -13.94
CA THR A 178 -4.09 7.63 -15.02
C THR A 178 -3.31 6.32 -15.05
N TYR A 179 -2.84 5.92 -16.22
CA TYR A 179 -2.02 4.72 -16.40
C TYR A 179 -0.73 4.82 -15.61
N SER A 180 -0.06 6.00 -15.63
CA SER A 180 1.18 6.21 -14.87
C SER A 180 0.98 6.01 -13.38
N MET A 181 -0.11 6.53 -12.80
CA MET A 181 -0.42 6.33 -11.39
C MET A 181 -0.72 4.85 -11.09
N LEU A 182 -1.56 4.18 -11.91
CA LEU A 182 -1.90 2.78 -11.73
C LEU A 182 -0.69 1.85 -11.84
N ALA A 183 0.21 2.09 -12.80
CA ALA A 183 1.44 1.29 -12.93
C ALA A 183 2.39 1.51 -11.75
N SER A 184 2.38 2.70 -11.14
CA SER A 184 3.27 3.06 -10.02
C SER A 184 2.90 2.42 -8.69
N ILE A 185 1.65 1.94 -8.51
CA ILE A 185 1.25 1.22 -7.28
C ILE A 185 1.51 -0.29 -7.36
N VAL A 186 1.72 -0.86 -8.54
CA VAL A 186 1.85 -2.31 -8.69
C VAL A 186 3.28 -2.75 -8.40
N LYS A 187 3.58 -2.97 -7.13
CA LYS A 187 4.90 -3.37 -6.61
C LYS A 187 5.37 -4.72 -7.16
N TYR A 188 4.44 -5.63 -7.41
CA TYR A 188 4.69 -6.99 -7.87
C TYR A 188 3.95 -7.27 -9.18
N PRO A 189 4.45 -6.79 -10.33
CA PRO A 189 3.70 -6.77 -11.59
C PRO A 189 3.60 -8.15 -12.25
N TRP A 190 3.05 -9.13 -11.52
CA TRP A 190 2.81 -10.49 -11.97
C TRP A 190 1.56 -11.11 -11.34
N ALA A 191 1.04 -12.16 -12.01
CA ALA A 191 -0.12 -12.93 -11.56
C ALA A 191 0.19 -13.75 -10.29
N ALA A 192 -0.84 -14.13 -9.54
CA ALA A 192 -0.73 -14.90 -8.30
C ALA A 192 0.03 -16.23 -8.47
N SER A 193 -0.13 -16.90 -9.60
CA SER A 193 0.64 -18.13 -9.94
C SER A 193 2.15 -17.94 -10.04
N CYS A 194 2.63 -16.69 -10.13
CA CYS A 194 4.04 -16.31 -10.11
C CYS A 194 4.52 -15.79 -8.74
N ALA A 195 3.69 -15.83 -7.71
CA ALA A 195 3.97 -15.20 -6.41
C ALA A 195 5.16 -15.80 -5.63
N GLY A 196 5.55 -17.05 -5.92
CA GLY A 196 6.66 -17.73 -5.26
C GLY A 196 6.46 -17.91 -3.75
N GLU A 197 7.54 -18.13 -3.03
CA GLU A 197 7.51 -18.38 -1.56
C GLU A 197 6.98 -17.17 -0.76
N LYS A 198 7.24 -15.95 -1.24
CA LYS A 198 6.80 -14.73 -0.56
C LYS A 198 5.29 -14.47 -0.71
N LYS A 199 4.60 -15.22 -1.57
CA LYS A 199 3.16 -15.08 -1.86
C LYS A 199 2.73 -13.67 -2.25
N LYS A 200 3.60 -12.89 -2.92
CA LYS A 200 3.33 -11.51 -3.33
C LYS A 200 3.04 -11.45 -4.82
N PHE A 201 1.97 -10.74 -5.21
CA PHE A 201 1.55 -10.51 -6.60
C PHE A 201 0.82 -9.16 -6.71
N GLY A 202 0.55 -8.69 -7.91
CA GLY A 202 0.10 -7.29 -8.11
C GLY A 202 -1.28 -7.10 -8.68
N PHE A 203 -1.92 -8.15 -9.19
CA PHE A 203 -3.28 -8.08 -9.73
C PHE A 203 -3.95 -9.45 -9.71
N PHE A 204 -5.23 -9.50 -9.36
CA PHE A 204 -6.04 -10.71 -9.45
C PHE A 204 -6.31 -11.07 -10.93
N ALA A 205 -6.70 -12.32 -11.18
CA ALA A 205 -7.05 -12.79 -12.51
C ALA A 205 -8.11 -11.91 -13.21
N SER A 206 -9.02 -11.34 -12.43
CA SER A 206 -10.07 -10.43 -12.92
C SER A 206 -9.54 -9.07 -13.40
N GLU A 207 -8.41 -8.60 -12.90
CA GLU A 207 -7.79 -7.33 -13.26
C GLU A 207 -6.57 -7.48 -14.20
N GLU A 208 -6.19 -8.72 -14.55
CA GLU A 208 -5.03 -9.01 -15.39
C GLU A 208 -5.04 -8.28 -16.73
N GLU A 209 -6.17 -8.27 -17.44
CA GLU A 209 -6.30 -7.60 -18.73
C GLU A 209 -6.21 -6.07 -18.60
N PHE A 210 -6.60 -5.49 -17.47
CA PHE A 210 -6.41 -4.07 -17.22
C PHE A 210 -4.92 -3.74 -17.07
N TYR A 211 -4.20 -4.51 -16.23
CA TYR A 211 -2.77 -4.27 -16.05
C TYR A 211 -1.98 -4.52 -17.33
N LYS A 212 -2.28 -5.59 -18.06
CA LYS A 212 -1.67 -5.90 -19.36
C LYS A 212 -1.82 -4.74 -20.33
N ARG A 213 -3.02 -4.19 -20.50
CA ARG A 213 -3.28 -3.03 -21.36
C ARG A 213 -2.44 -1.82 -20.94
N ILE A 214 -2.41 -1.51 -19.67
CA ILE A 214 -1.61 -0.41 -19.11
C ILE A 214 -0.13 -0.64 -19.42
N ALA A 215 0.40 -1.81 -19.12
CA ALA A 215 1.82 -2.14 -19.30
C ALA A 215 2.25 -2.10 -20.76
N GLU A 216 1.45 -2.66 -21.69
CA GLU A 216 1.73 -2.68 -23.12
C GLU A 216 1.70 -1.27 -23.72
N GLU A 217 0.70 -0.45 -23.37
CA GLU A 217 0.60 0.94 -23.84
C GLU A 217 1.80 1.78 -23.39
N MET A 218 2.20 1.62 -22.11
CA MET A 218 3.33 2.35 -21.55
C MET A 218 4.70 1.77 -21.93
N GLY A 219 4.74 0.63 -22.60
CA GLY A 219 5.99 -0.02 -23.00
C GLY A 219 6.77 -0.60 -21.82
N VAL A 220 6.06 -1.02 -20.77
CA VAL A 220 6.67 -1.77 -19.65
C VAL A 220 7.14 -3.13 -20.16
N LEU A 221 8.36 -3.51 -19.82
CA LEU A 221 8.98 -4.74 -20.30
C LEU A 221 8.23 -5.98 -19.83
N LYS A 222 7.74 -6.78 -20.76
CA LYS A 222 7.17 -8.10 -20.45
C LYS A 222 8.29 -9.09 -20.23
N LEU A 223 8.24 -9.83 -19.13
CA LEU A 223 9.25 -10.81 -18.71
C LEU A 223 8.80 -12.24 -18.94
N SER A 224 7.48 -12.51 -19.04
CA SER A 224 6.94 -13.84 -19.32
C SER A 224 6.88 -14.13 -20.81
N SER A 225 7.12 -15.42 -21.18
CA SER A 225 6.99 -15.93 -22.54
C SER A 225 5.52 -16.13 -22.95
N PRO A 226 5.19 -16.24 -24.24
CA PRO A 226 3.85 -16.57 -24.69
C PRO A 226 3.33 -17.88 -24.05
N GLY A 227 2.15 -17.85 -23.46
CA GLY A 227 1.53 -19.00 -22.78
C GLY A 227 1.88 -19.15 -21.31
N GLU A 228 2.86 -18.41 -20.80
CA GLU A 228 3.15 -18.34 -19.37
C GLU A 228 2.26 -17.29 -18.66
N PRO A 229 2.05 -17.42 -17.34
CA PRO A 229 1.36 -16.40 -16.54
C PRO A 229 2.04 -15.04 -16.70
N LEU A 230 1.24 -13.97 -16.69
CA LEU A 230 1.75 -12.62 -16.93
C LEU A 230 2.76 -12.19 -15.88
N LYS A 231 3.89 -11.70 -16.37
CA LYS A 231 4.94 -11.09 -15.55
C LYS A 231 5.59 -9.94 -16.33
N TYR A 232 5.69 -8.79 -15.69
CA TYR A 232 6.33 -7.59 -16.22
C TYR A 232 7.48 -7.15 -15.31
N ALA A 233 8.36 -6.28 -15.83
CA ALA A 233 9.27 -5.49 -15.01
C ALA A 233 8.47 -4.49 -14.17
N ARG A 234 9.05 -4.02 -13.07
CA ARG A 234 8.45 -2.93 -12.30
C ARG A 234 8.48 -1.64 -13.10
N HIS A 235 7.38 -0.87 -13.05
CA HIS A 235 7.41 0.52 -13.51
C HIS A 235 8.43 1.31 -12.69
N PRO A 236 9.27 2.18 -13.29
CA PRO A 236 10.33 2.88 -12.55
C PRO A 236 9.86 3.63 -11.30
N LEU A 237 8.68 4.24 -11.34
CA LEU A 237 8.15 5.00 -10.20
C LEU A 237 7.73 4.11 -9.00
N VAL A 238 7.56 2.79 -9.21
CA VAL A 238 7.32 1.85 -8.10
C VAL A 238 8.45 1.92 -7.07
N TYR A 239 9.69 2.08 -7.51
CA TYR A 239 10.85 2.17 -6.61
C TYR A 239 10.83 3.42 -5.73
N LEU A 240 10.24 4.52 -6.22
CA LEU A 240 10.05 5.75 -5.44
C LEU A 240 8.91 5.61 -4.45
N VAL A 241 7.81 4.95 -4.84
CA VAL A 241 6.69 4.63 -3.93
C VAL A 241 7.16 3.70 -2.82
N GLU A 242 7.88 2.63 -3.16
CA GLU A 242 8.47 1.69 -2.21
C GLU A 242 9.44 2.39 -1.23
N ALA A 243 10.33 3.26 -1.74
CA ALA A 243 11.26 3.99 -0.89
C ALA A 243 10.56 4.97 0.06
N ALA A 244 9.51 5.66 -0.41
CA ALA A 244 8.71 6.54 0.44
C ALA A 244 8.01 5.78 1.57
N ASP A 245 7.45 4.61 1.25
CA ASP A 245 6.83 3.71 2.23
C ASP A 245 7.87 3.20 3.24
N ASP A 246 9.00 2.63 2.77
CA ASP A 246 10.07 2.11 3.61
C ASP A 246 10.62 3.18 4.58
N ILE A 247 10.84 4.42 4.11
CA ILE A 247 11.31 5.53 4.93
C ILE A 247 10.29 5.87 6.02
N CYS A 248 9.02 6.09 5.63
CA CYS A 248 7.99 6.48 6.59
C CYS A 248 7.70 5.35 7.57
N TYR A 249 7.51 4.12 7.08
CA TYR A 249 7.16 2.97 7.91
C TYR A 249 8.18 2.79 9.05
N GLU A 250 9.48 2.67 8.71
CA GLU A 250 10.51 2.38 9.71
C GLU A 250 10.74 3.55 10.69
N ILE A 251 10.83 4.77 10.17
CA ILE A 251 11.18 5.93 11.00
C ILE A 251 10.02 6.38 11.89
N MET A 252 8.78 6.28 11.40
CA MET A 252 7.61 6.63 12.20
C MET A 252 7.29 5.57 13.26
N ASP A 253 7.53 4.28 13.00
CA ASP A 253 7.39 3.22 14.00
C ASP A 253 8.35 3.42 15.18
N ILE A 254 9.57 3.90 14.92
CA ILE A 254 10.52 4.26 15.97
C ILE A 254 10.03 5.45 16.80
N GLU A 255 9.48 6.49 16.16
CA GLU A 255 8.89 7.62 16.88
C GLU A 255 7.69 7.19 17.72
N ASP A 256 6.76 6.43 17.14
CA ASP A 256 5.57 5.96 17.87
C ASP A 256 5.95 5.06 19.05
N SER A 257 7.00 4.24 18.90
CA SER A 257 7.52 3.41 19.97
C SER A 257 8.09 4.23 21.13
N HIS A 258 8.68 5.39 20.85
CA HIS A 258 9.09 6.34 21.87
C HIS A 258 7.89 6.94 22.59
N LYS A 259 6.86 7.38 21.86
CA LYS A 259 5.61 7.91 22.45
C LYS A 259 4.91 6.89 23.34
N LEU A 260 4.94 5.62 22.94
CA LEU A 260 4.38 4.50 23.70
C LEU A 260 5.31 3.99 24.82
N LYS A 261 6.50 4.58 25.01
CA LYS A 261 7.50 4.20 26.00
C LYS A 261 8.03 2.76 25.84
N ILE A 262 7.98 2.23 24.64
CA ILE A 262 8.60 0.96 24.25
C ILE A 262 10.11 1.17 24.09
N LEU A 263 10.50 2.30 23.47
CA LEU A 263 11.88 2.76 23.38
C LEU A 263 12.11 3.97 24.29
N SER A 264 13.25 4.04 24.94
CA SER A 264 13.67 5.23 25.70
C SER A 264 14.06 6.38 24.77
N PHE A 265 14.13 7.59 25.32
CA PHE A 265 14.63 8.77 24.57
C PHE A 265 16.04 8.53 24.05
N GLU A 266 16.91 7.97 24.89
CA GLU A 266 18.31 7.71 24.58
C GLU A 266 18.44 6.69 23.43
N GLU A 267 17.67 5.58 23.47
CA GLU A 267 17.65 4.57 22.41
C GLU A 267 17.13 5.16 21.09
N THR A 268 16.02 5.92 21.15
CA THR A 268 15.42 6.54 19.97
C THR A 268 16.36 7.57 19.33
N SER A 269 16.95 8.44 20.15
CA SER A 269 17.92 9.43 19.69
C SER A 269 19.15 8.78 19.04
N ASP A 270 19.67 7.69 19.63
CA ASP A 270 20.83 6.99 19.11
C ASP A 270 20.52 6.30 17.77
N LEU A 271 19.33 5.73 17.61
CA LEU A 271 18.87 5.18 16.33
C LEU A 271 18.81 6.25 15.24
N LEU A 272 18.10 7.37 15.50
CA LEU A 272 17.92 8.43 14.52
C LEU A 272 19.23 9.15 14.18
N LEU A 273 20.11 9.37 15.15
CA LEU A 273 21.39 10.02 14.91
C LEU A 273 22.41 9.09 14.22
N SER A 274 22.23 7.76 14.27
CA SER A 274 23.16 6.82 13.64
C SER A 274 23.25 6.96 12.10
N PHE A 275 22.29 7.62 11.48
CA PHE A 275 22.30 7.93 10.05
C PHE A 275 23.34 9.00 9.68
N PHE A 276 23.94 9.70 10.65
CA PHE A 276 24.84 10.84 10.43
C PHE A 276 26.25 10.58 10.94
N SER A 277 27.23 11.31 10.37
CA SER A 277 28.57 11.36 10.89
C SER A 277 28.61 12.10 12.25
N GLU A 278 29.63 11.87 13.06
CA GLU A 278 29.77 12.47 14.40
C GLU A 278 29.70 14.00 14.36
N ASP A 279 30.31 14.64 13.35
CA ASP A 279 30.26 16.10 13.17
C ASP A 279 28.83 16.59 12.94
N VAL A 280 28.06 15.87 12.11
CA VAL A 280 26.66 16.21 11.81
C VAL A 280 25.78 15.94 13.04
N GLN A 281 26.00 14.85 13.76
CA GLN A 281 25.31 14.57 15.02
C GLN A 281 25.53 15.69 16.04
N THR A 282 26.77 16.16 16.17
CA THR A 282 27.11 17.28 17.04
C THR A 282 26.39 18.55 16.63
N ASN A 283 26.32 18.84 15.34
CA ASN A 283 25.58 20.00 14.81
C ASN A 283 24.05 19.89 15.09
N ILE A 284 23.47 18.71 14.93
CA ILE A 284 22.05 18.48 15.24
C ILE A 284 21.80 18.73 16.73
N ARG A 285 22.62 18.18 17.62
CA ARG A 285 22.50 18.38 19.08
C ARG A 285 22.68 19.86 19.48
N LYS A 286 23.69 20.52 18.90
CA LYS A 286 23.92 21.95 19.14
C LYS A 286 22.71 22.78 18.71
N ARG A 287 22.09 22.47 17.57
CA ARG A 287 20.92 23.20 17.10
C ARG A 287 19.71 22.99 18.02
N ILE A 288 19.52 21.81 18.56
CA ILE A 288 18.50 21.53 19.58
C ILE A 288 18.71 22.41 20.82
N GLU A 289 19.96 22.55 21.27
CA GLU A 289 20.32 23.42 22.40
C GLU A 289 20.12 24.91 22.07
N ASP A 290 20.63 25.38 20.91
CA ASP A 290 20.55 26.77 20.47
C ASP A 290 19.08 27.25 20.27
N GLU A 291 18.18 26.36 19.81
CA GLU A 291 16.76 26.64 19.68
C GLU A 291 15.97 26.48 20.99
N GLY A 292 16.63 26.06 22.07
CA GLY A 292 16.03 25.93 23.42
C GLY A 292 14.98 24.83 23.49
N MET A 293 15.10 23.76 22.69
CA MET A 293 14.20 22.62 22.77
C MET A 293 14.41 21.86 24.06
N THR A 294 13.39 21.77 24.90
CA THR A 294 13.42 21.07 26.20
C THR A 294 12.51 19.86 26.27
N ASP A 295 11.49 19.81 25.41
CA ASP A 295 10.61 18.67 25.32
C ASP A 295 11.27 17.52 24.53
N ARG A 296 11.31 16.34 25.12
CA ARG A 296 11.94 15.15 24.53
C ARG A 296 11.25 14.67 23.24
N ASN A 297 9.94 14.83 23.16
CA ASN A 297 9.21 14.45 21.95
C ASN A 297 9.55 15.39 20.81
N GLU A 298 9.62 16.71 21.07
CA GLU A 298 10.02 17.70 20.05
C GLU A 298 11.46 17.46 19.57
N MET A 299 12.38 17.08 20.46
CA MET A 299 13.75 16.68 20.07
C MET A 299 13.72 15.46 19.10
N ILE A 300 12.92 14.45 19.40
CA ILE A 300 12.76 13.28 18.53
C ILE A 300 12.13 13.66 17.19
N VAL A 301 11.08 14.50 17.18
CA VAL A 301 10.47 15.02 15.95
C VAL A 301 11.49 15.73 15.07
N TYR A 302 12.37 16.56 15.64
CA TYR A 302 13.42 17.23 14.91
C TYR A 302 14.45 16.24 14.33
N MET A 303 14.95 15.29 15.13
CA MET A 303 15.88 14.25 14.67
C MET A 303 15.26 13.37 13.57
N ARG A 304 13.98 13.01 13.71
CA ARG A 304 13.20 12.30 12.69
C ARG A 304 13.19 13.06 11.37
N ALA A 305 12.84 14.36 11.41
CA ALA A 305 12.80 15.18 10.20
C ALA A 305 14.16 15.22 9.49
N CYS A 306 15.26 15.36 10.25
CA CYS A 306 16.63 15.29 9.71
C CYS A 306 16.90 13.92 9.04
N THR A 307 16.46 12.84 9.69
CA THR A 307 16.69 11.47 9.20
C THR A 307 15.90 11.18 7.93
N ILE A 308 14.61 11.56 7.86
CA ILE A 308 13.79 11.43 6.65
C ILE A 308 14.46 12.19 5.49
N GLY A 309 14.80 13.47 5.65
CA GLY A 309 15.45 14.24 4.60
C GLY A 309 16.80 13.66 4.17
N LYS A 310 17.57 13.03 5.09
CA LYS A 310 18.79 12.31 4.73
C LYS A 310 18.50 11.10 3.87
N LEU A 311 17.50 10.28 4.22
CA LEU A 311 17.11 9.09 3.46
C LEU A 311 16.51 9.45 2.10
N GLU A 312 15.69 10.50 1.99
CA GLU A 312 15.19 11.03 0.72
C GLU A 312 16.35 11.33 -0.24
N ASN A 313 17.35 12.12 0.21
CA ASN A 313 18.51 12.44 -0.61
C ASN A 313 19.31 11.21 -1.06
N GLU A 314 19.49 10.22 -0.18
CA GLU A 314 20.20 8.98 -0.51
C GLU A 314 19.41 8.14 -1.52
N CYS A 315 18.08 8.05 -1.40
CA CYS A 315 17.23 7.32 -2.34
C CYS A 315 17.18 8.00 -3.72
N VAL A 316 17.11 9.33 -3.79
CA VAL A 316 17.22 10.07 -5.05
C VAL A 316 18.54 9.76 -5.76
N LYS A 317 19.66 9.81 -5.01
CA LYS A 317 20.97 9.46 -5.55
C LYS A 317 21.00 8.03 -6.06
N ALA A 318 20.54 7.06 -5.25
CA ALA A 318 20.49 5.66 -5.62
C ALA A 318 19.64 5.42 -6.88
N PHE A 319 18.50 6.12 -7.02
CA PHE A 319 17.67 6.03 -8.22
C PHE A 319 18.39 6.55 -9.47
N VAL A 320 18.97 7.75 -9.41
CA VAL A 320 19.63 8.38 -10.55
C VAL A 320 20.88 7.59 -11.00
N GLU A 321 21.63 7.03 -10.07
CA GLU A 321 22.81 6.19 -10.35
C GLU A 321 22.43 4.85 -11.00
N ASN A 322 21.26 4.29 -10.66
CA ASN A 322 20.79 3.01 -11.17
C ASN A 322 19.68 3.12 -12.24
N GLU A 323 19.39 4.31 -12.73
CA GLU A 323 18.28 4.58 -13.65
C GLU A 323 18.30 3.69 -14.90
N GLU A 324 19.47 3.47 -15.48
CA GLU A 324 19.63 2.59 -16.64
C GLU A 324 19.22 1.14 -16.32
N ALA A 325 19.65 0.60 -15.19
CA ALA A 325 19.27 -0.75 -14.74
C ALA A 325 17.77 -0.85 -14.44
N ILE A 326 17.18 0.22 -13.88
CA ILE A 326 15.73 0.33 -13.64
C ILE A 326 14.97 0.30 -14.95
N LEU A 327 15.37 1.12 -15.94
CA LEU A 327 14.74 1.16 -17.26
C LEU A 327 14.91 -0.14 -18.06
N ASN A 328 16.00 -0.86 -17.83
CA ASN A 328 16.25 -2.16 -18.46
C ASN A 328 15.59 -3.33 -17.71
N GLY A 329 14.91 -3.06 -16.57
CA GLY A 329 14.24 -4.08 -15.77
C GLY A 329 15.18 -5.05 -15.06
N THR A 330 16.47 -4.71 -14.93
CA THR A 330 17.52 -5.56 -14.33
C THR A 330 17.87 -5.16 -12.90
N PHE A 331 17.39 -4.01 -12.42
CA PHE A 331 17.61 -3.55 -11.05
C PHE A 331 16.97 -4.49 -10.03
N GLN A 332 17.72 -4.89 -9.01
CA GLN A 332 17.30 -5.83 -7.98
C GLN A 332 17.20 -5.16 -6.60
N GLY A 333 16.24 -5.59 -5.80
CA GLY A 333 16.04 -5.06 -4.44
C GLY A 333 15.25 -3.76 -4.42
N SER A 334 15.39 -3.01 -3.32
CA SER A 334 14.80 -1.68 -3.10
C SER A 334 15.85 -0.58 -3.21
N LEU A 335 15.45 0.68 -3.30
CA LEU A 335 16.41 1.79 -3.29
C LEU A 335 17.17 1.86 -1.96
N ILE A 336 16.54 1.51 -0.84
CA ILE A 336 17.19 1.45 0.49
C ILE A 336 18.36 0.45 0.52
N ASP A 337 18.34 -0.60 -0.28
CA ASP A 337 19.45 -1.54 -0.39
C ASP A 337 20.68 -0.94 -1.09
N HIS A 338 20.49 0.15 -1.84
CA HIS A 338 21.51 0.79 -2.69
C HIS A 338 21.96 2.17 -2.19
N ILE A 339 21.47 2.64 -1.04
CA ILE A 339 21.97 3.87 -0.41
C ILE A 339 23.37 3.68 0.17
N SER A 340 24.01 4.79 0.59
CA SER A 340 25.34 4.77 1.18
C SER A 340 25.42 3.83 2.39
N GLU A 341 26.58 3.20 2.58
CA GLU A 341 26.77 2.11 3.56
C GLU A 341 26.36 2.50 5.00
N ARG A 342 26.73 3.70 5.43
CA ARG A 342 26.36 4.19 6.77
C ARG A 342 24.84 4.19 6.96
N GLN A 343 24.12 4.82 6.04
CA GLN A 343 22.66 4.95 6.11
C GLN A 343 21.98 3.59 6.01
N ARG A 344 22.47 2.73 5.14
CA ARG A 344 21.97 1.35 5.02
C ARG A 344 22.18 0.55 6.30
N ASN A 345 23.33 0.67 6.95
CA ASN A 345 23.59 -0.01 8.21
C ASN A 345 22.74 0.54 9.35
N ALA A 346 22.55 1.88 9.40
CA ALA A 346 21.64 2.53 10.34
C ALA A 346 20.20 2.06 10.14
N TYR A 347 19.72 2.03 8.90
CA TYR A 347 18.37 1.53 8.55
C TYR A 347 18.18 0.06 8.98
N LYS A 348 19.14 -0.82 8.67
CA LYS A 348 19.11 -2.22 9.12
C LYS A 348 19.08 -2.36 10.64
N ARG A 349 19.78 -1.45 11.35
CA ARG A 349 19.74 -1.43 12.82
C ARG A 349 18.35 -1.05 13.32
N CYS A 350 17.69 -0.06 12.70
CA CYS A 350 16.31 0.30 12.98
C CYS A 350 15.38 -0.91 12.78
N CYS A 351 15.40 -1.54 11.60
CA CYS A 351 14.59 -2.73 11.29
C CYS A 351 14.78 -3.86 12.32
N LYS A 352 16.02 -4.08 12.77
CA LYS A 352 16.30 -5.08 13.81
C LYS A 352 15.61 -4.74 15.14
N VAL A 353 15.72 -3.49 15.58
CA VAL A 353 15.08 -3.02 16.82
C VAL A 353 13.57 -3.08 16.71
N SER A 354 13.00 -2.65 15.58
CA SER A 354 11.57 -2.73 15.31
C SER A 354 11.07 -4.18 15.37
N PHE A 355 11.77 -5.11 14.74
CA PHE A 355 11.42 -6.53 14.78
C PHE A 355 11.48 -7.12 16.19
N GLU A 356 12.54 -6.81 16.96
CA GLU A 356 12.77 -7.40 18.28
C GLU A 356 11.88 -6.79 19.37
N LYS A 357 11.65 -5.48 19.35
CA LYS A 357 11.01 -4.74 20.45
C LYS A 357 9.59 -4.26 20.11
N ILE A 358 9.30 -3.92 18.85
CA ILE A 358 8.04 -3.30 18.44
C ILE A 358 7.04 -4.37 18.01
N TYR A 359 7.32 -5.10 16.93
CA TYR A 359 6.36 -6.03 16.32
C TYR A 359 6.11 -7.28 17.19
N ARG A 360 6.97 -7.55 18.16
CA ARG A 360 6.76 -8.59 19.17
C ARG A 360 6.25 -8.08 20.51
N SER A 361 5.91 -6.81 20.59
CA SER A 361 5.31 -6.25 21.80
C SER A 361 3.92 -6.83 22.03
N LYS A 362 3.57 -7.00 23.32
CA LYS A 362 2.27 -7.59 23.69
C LYS A 362 1.07 -6.84 23.07
N PRO A 363 1.01 -5.50 23.05
CA PRO A 363 -0.11 -4.80 22.41
C PRO A 363 -0.28 -5.12 20.92
N VAL A 364 0.80 -5.25 20.18
CA VAL A 364 0.77 -5.60 18.74
C VAL A 364 0.28 -7.04 18.56
N LEU A 365 0.85 -7.99 19.31
CA LEU A 365 0.44 -9.40 19.24
C LEU A 365 -1.02 -9.61 19.65
N ASP A 366 -1.53 -8.89 20.64
CA ASP A 366 -2.94 -8.98 21.07
C ASP A 366 -3.89 -8.53 19.94
N VAL A 367 -3.53 -7.48 19.19
CA VAL A 367 -4.31 -7.03 18.00
C VAL A 367 -4.25 -8.06 16.89
N GLU A 368 -3.07 -8.62 16.61
CA GLU A 368 -2.90 -9.64 15.56
C GLU A 368 -3.74 -10.89 15.84
N LEU A 369 -3.71 -11.38 17.08
CA LEU A 369 -4.50 -12.54 17.52
C LEU A 369 -6.00 -12.28 17.41
N ALA A 370 -6.46 -11.13 17.92
CA ALA A 370 -7.87 -10.75 17.86
C ALA A 370 -8.32 -10.55 16.41
N GLY A 371 -7.52 -9.83 15.63
CA GLY A 371 -7.79 -9.55 14.22
C GLY A 371 -7.89 -10.81 13.38
N TYR A 372 -6.96 -11.74 13.55
CA TYR A 372 -7.01 -13.03 12.88
C TYR A 372 -8.34 -13.76 13.17
N LYS A 373 -8.74 -13.85 14.44
CA LYS A 373 -9.97 -14.56 14.83
C LYS A 373 -11.24 -13.88 14.31
N ILE A 374 -11.26 -12.55 14.31
CA ILE A 374 -12.36 -11.77 13.77
C ILE A 374 -12.48 -12.05 12.27
N MET A 375 -11.40 -11.92 11.52
CA MET A 375 -11.38 -12.11 10.07
C MET A 375 -11.73 -13.55 9.68
N GLU A 376 -11.17 -14.56 10.35
CA GLU A 376 -11.52 -15.97 10.14
C GLU A 376 -13.03 -16.20 10.30
N THR A 377 -13.61 -15.66 11.37
CA THR A 377 -15.06 -15.82 11.63
C THR A 377 -15.90 -15.12 10.56
N LEU A 378 -15.53 -13.91 10.13
CA LEU A 378 -16.22 -13.20 9.06
C LEU A 378 -16.15 -13.95 7.72
N MET A 379 -14.96 -14.47 7.38
CA MET A 379 -14.78 -15.32 6.19
C MET A 379 -15.67 -16.56 6.24
N ASP A 380 -15.70 -17.28 7.36
CA ASP A 380 -16.53 -18.45 7.58
C ASP A 380 -18.02 -18.14 7.32
N GLN A 381 -18.53 -17.14 8.04
CA GLN A 381 -19.97 -16.83 8.04
C GLN A 381 -20.44 -16.28 6.68
N MET A 382 -19.66 -15.37 6.08
CA MET A 382 -20.02 -14.75 4.81
C MET A 382 -19.88 -15.72 3.63
N THR A 383 -18.85 -16.58 3.64
CA THR A 383 -18.69 -17.62 2.61
C THR A 383 -19.81 -18.65 2.71
N GLU A 384 -20.14 -19.14 3.90
CA GLU A 384 -21.28 -20.04 4.09
C GLU A 384 -22.60 -19.42 3.61
N ALA A 385 -22.79 -18.11 3.84
CA ALA A 385 -23.98 -17.41 3.40
C ALA A 385 -24.14 -17.38 1.87
N VAL A 386 -23.06 -17.16 1.12
CA VAL A 386 -23.12 -17.14 -0.36
C VAL A 386 -23.16 -18.53 -0.99
N LEU A 387 -22.73 -19.57 -0.26
CA LEU A 387 -22.88 -20.97 -0.67
C LEU A 387 -24.29 -21.47 -0.48
N HIS A 388 -25.00 -21.00 0.54
CA HIS A 388 -26.35 -21.42 0.92
C HIS A 388 -27.29 -20.22 1.09
N PRO A 389 -27.55 -19.44 0.02
CA PRO A 389 -28.27 -18.16 0.10
C PRO A 389 -29.76 -18.32 0.50
N ASP A 390 -30.31 -19.49 0.36
CA ASP A 390 -31.75 -19.79 0.69
C ASP A 390 -32.00 -19.96 2.19
N ARG A 391 -30.92 -20.16 2.99
CA ARG A 391 -31.07 -20.31 4.45
C ARG A 391 -31.44 -18.97 5.09
N TYR A 392 -32.35 -18.99 6.07
CA TYR A 392 -32.78 -17.77 6.77
C TYR A 392 -31.65 -16.90 7.28
N TYR A 393 -30.68 -17.48 7.98
CA TYR A 393 -29.54 -16.73 8.53
C TYR A 393 -28.62 -16.17 7.43
N SER A 394 -28.43 -16.93 6.37
CA SER A 394 -27.65 -16.46 5.20
C SER A 394 -28.25 -15.21 4.58
N GLN A 395 -29.61 -15.19 4.42
CA GLN A 395 -30.32 -14.02 3.90
C GLN A 395 -30.08 -12.78 4.76
N GLN A 396 -30.09 -12.91 6.09
CA GLN A 396 -29.84 -11.81 7.01
C GLN A 396 -28.40 -11.28 6.86
N LEU A 397 -27.41 -12.16 6.72
CA LEU A 397 -26.02 -11.76 6.49
C LEU A 397 -25.84 -11.05 5.13
N ILE A 398 -26.41 -11.61 4.06
CA ILE A 398 -26.33 -11.04 2.71
C ILE A 398 -26.98 -9.65 2.64
N CYS A 399 -28.11 -9.44 3.33
CA CYS A 399 -28.78 -8.14 3.39
C CYS A 399 -27.92 -7.02 4.00
N ARG A 400 -26.85 -7.36 4.74
CA ARG A 400 -25.89 -6.37 5.29
C ARG A 400 -24.84 -5.91 4.27
N VAL A 401 -24.65 -6.68 3.19
CA VAL A 401 -23.63 -6.38 2.18
C VAL A 401 -24.11 -5.22 1.31
N SER A 402 -23.23 -4.23 1.11
CA SER A 402 -23.53 -3.10 0.23
C SER A 402 -23.79 -3.58 -1.20
N SER A 403 -24.81 -3.01 -1.84
CA SER A 403 -25.22 -3.33 -3.23
C SER A 403 -24.12 -3.08 -4.28
N GLN A 404 -23.03 -2.41 -3.93
CA GLN A 404 -21.88 -2.24 -4.83
C GLN A 404 -21.14 -3.56 -5.08
N TYR A 405 -21.20 -4.52 -4.15
CA TYR A 405 -20.57 -5.83 -4.28
C TYR A 405 -21.58 -6.82 -4.87
N ASP A 406 -21.18 -7.55 -5.91
CA ASP A 406 -22.11 -8.43 -6.62
C ASP A 406 -22.22 -9.81 -5.94
N ILE A 407 -22.74 -9.79 -4.71
CA ILE A 407 -22.89 -10.99 -3.86
C ILE A 407 -23.90 -12.00 -4.41
N HIS A 408 -24.71 -11.59 -5.38
CA HIS A 408 -25.70 -12.41 -6.08
C HIS A 408 -25.24 -12.82 -7.49
N ALA A 409 -23.96 -12.67 -7.82
CA ALA A 409 -23.42 -13.10 -9.10
C ALA A 409 -23.77 -14.55 -9.42
N ALA A 410 -23.93 -14.87 -10.71
CA ALA A 410 -24.32 -16.19 -11.15
C ALA A 410 -23.26 -17.26 -10.83
N ASP A 411 -21.99 -16.92 -11.01
CA ASP A 411 -20.86 -17.83 -10.76
C ASP A 411 -20.33 -17.73 -9.32
N LEU A 412 -19.74 -18.81 -8.85
CA LEU A 412 -19.24 -18.93 -7.49
C LEU A 412 -18.02 -18.03 -7.23
N GLU A 413 -17.10 -17.91 -8.19
CA GLU A 413 -15.88 -17.11 -8.03
C GLU A 413 -16.21 -15.64 -7.83
N SER A 414 -17.13 -15.10 -8.61
CA SER A 414 -17.61 -13.72 -8.45
C SER A 414 -18.27 -13.49 -7.10
N ARG A 415 -19.05 -14.46 -6.58
CA ARG A 415 -19.65 -14.35 -5.24
C ARG A 415 -18.60 -14.40 -4.13
N ILE A 416 -17.61 -15.28 -4.24
CA ILE A 416 -16.49 -15.35 -3.28
C ILE A 416 -15.68 -14.04 -3.34
N MET A 417 -15.39 -13.53 -4.53
CA MET A 417 -14.67 -12.26 -4.67
C MET A 417 -15.48 -11.09 -4.07
N ALA A 418 -16.80 -11.06 -4.21
CA ALA A 418 -17.65 -10.06 -3.57
C ALA A 418 -17.61 -10.14 -2.03
N VAL A 419 -17.49 -11.34 -1.45
CA VAL A 419 -17.23 -11.53 -0.02
C VAL A 419 -15.87 -10.95 0.38
N LEU A 420 -14.83 -11.25 -0.39
CA LEU A 420 -13.48 -10.70 -0.16
C LEU A 420 -13.47 -9.17 -0.26
N ASP A 421 -14.08 -8.59 -1.28
CA ASP A 421 -14.22 -7.14 -1.46
C ASP A 421 -14.95 -6.49 -0.27
N TYR A 422 -16.01 -7.12 0.22
CA TYR A 422 -16.78 -6.63 1.36
C TYR A 422 -15.95 -6.66 2.65
N ILE A 423 -15.35 -7.81 2.95
CA ILE A 423 -14.57 -8.00 4.19
C ILE A 423 -13.29 -7.17 4.17
N SER A 424 -12.50 -7.21 3.09
CA SER A 424 -11.27 -6.43 2.98
C SER A 424 -11.51 -4.92 2.99
N GLY A 425 -12.69 -4.51 2.50
CA GLY A 425 -13.14 -3.11 2.52
C GLY A 425 -13.62 -2.60 3.89
N MET A 426 -13.74 -3.44 4.93
CA MET A 426 -14.11 -3.01 6.27
C MET A 426 -12.97 -2.21 6.94
N THR A 427 -13.34 -1.42 7.95
CA THR A 427 -12.39 -0.90 8.94
C THR A 427 -12.25 -1.92 10.08
N ASP A 428 -11.20 -1.82 10.89
CA ASP A 428 -11.00 -2.69 12.05
C ASP A 428 -12.18 -2.58 13.03
N VAL A 429 -12.62 -1.34 13.27
CA VAL A 429 -13.77 -1.05 14.15
C VAL A 429 -15.06 -1.68 13.60
N TYR A 430 -15.30 -1.56 12.29
CA TYR A 430 -16.49 -2.14 11.67
C TYR A 430 -16.45 -3.67 11.63
N ALA A 431 -15.29 -4.25 11.36
CA ALA A 431 -15.10 -5.70 11.38
C ALA A 431 -15.36 -6.27 12.79
N LEU A 432 -14.85 -5.60 13.83
CA LEU A 432 -15.12 -5.96 15.23
C LEU A 432 -16.62 -5.83 15.57
N ASP A 433 -17.29 -4.75 15.17
CA ASP A 433 -18.70 -4.54 15.40
C ASP A 433 -19.57 -5.64 14.73
N VAL A 434 -19.26 -5.97 13.48
CA VAL A 434 -19.96 -7.07 12.77
C VAL A 434 -19.72 -8.40 13.47
N TYR A 435 -18.45 -8.71 13.83
CA TYR A 435 -18.08 -9.91 14.58
C TYR A 435 -18.86 -10.05 15.88
N GLN A 436 -18.95 -8.99 16.68
CA GLN A 436 -19.68 -9.00 17.95
C GLN A 436 -21.19 -9.26 17.75
N LYS A 437 -21.78 -8.63 16.73
CA LYS A 437 -23.22 -8.79 16.42
C LYS A 437 -23.56 -10.20 15.94
N ILE A 438 -22.77 -10.77 15.04
CA ILE A 438 -23.04 -12.14 14.54
C ILE A 438 -22.81 -13.23 15.58
N ASN A 439 -21.96 -12.96 16.59
CA ASN A 439 -21.73 -13.88 17.72
C ASN A 439 -22.62 -13.59 18.94
N GLY A 440 -23.55 -12.63 18.86
CA GLY A 440 -24.45 -12.28 19.96
C GLY A 440 -23.75 -11.66 21.19
N ILE A 441 -22.54 -11.12 21.01
CA ILE A 441 -21.74 -10.51 22.11
C ILE A 441 -22.24 -9.09 22.40
N SER A 442 -22.70 -8.38 21.37
CA SER A 442 -23.32 -7.07 21.51
C SER A 442 -24.62 -6.98 20.73
N LEU A 443 -25.60 -6.27 21.29
CA LEU A 443 -26.84 -5.92 20.60
C LEU A 443 -26.78 -4.46 20.15
N PRO A 444 -27.40 -4.10 19.01
CA PRO A 444 -27.49 -2.71 18.61
C PRO A 444 -28.26 -1.92 19.68
N ILE A 445 -27.66 -0.84 20.18
CA ILE A 445 -28.34 0.16 20.99
C ILE A 445 -29.01 1.12 20.00
N VAL A 446 -30.33 1.22 20.06
CA VAL A 446 -31.14 2.14 19.25
C VAL A 446 -31.10 3.52 19.87
#